data_810347ee9b6be0c9703674f90110103b
#
_entry.id   810347ee9b6be0c9703674f90110103b
#
_cell.length_a   1.000
_cell.length_b   1.000
_cell.length_c   1.000
_cell.angle_alpha   90.00
_cell.angle_beta   90.00
_cell.angle_gamma   90.00
#
_symmetry.space_group_name_H-M   'P 1'
#
loop_
_entity.id
_entity.type
_entity.pdbx_description
1 polymer ?
#
loop_
_entity_poly.entity_id
_entity_poly.type
_entity_poly.pdbx_seq_one_letter_code
_entity_poly.pdbx_strand_id
1 'polypeptide(L)'
;MAAYTIWRGTKRVILGEDIVHAENIEVEGDILGACWEEGDARGIQTVFYKTSDGMIVVHRVHWSRWENEATVANVFVFSSIAEVEKMFWWELEQAGLIPPRTVTLG
;
A
#
# COMPACT_ATOMS: atom_id res chain seq x y z
N MET A 1 -4.48 -19.86 -5.82
CA MET A 1 -5.07 -18.54 -5.49
C MET A 1 -5.11 -18.40 -3.98
N ALA A 2 -4.63 -17.30 -3.47
CA ALA A 2 -4.56 -17.06 -2.04
C ALA A 2 -5.59 -16.00 -1.62
N ALA A 3 -5.88 -15.97 -0.33
CA ALA A 3 -6.68 -14.91 0.28
C ALA A 3 -5.80 -14.14 1.26
N TYR A 4 -5.86 -12.83 1.19
CA TYR A 4 -5.10 -11.93 2.05
C TYR A 4 -6.08 -11.06 2.83
N THR A 5 -5.83 -10.89 4.11
CA THR A 5 -6.58 -9.93 4.92
C THR A 5 -5.72 -8.68 5.08
N ILE A 6 -6.19 -7.58 4.52
CA ILE A 6 -5.59 -6.26 4.68
C ILE A 6 -6.53 -5.39 5.50
N TRP A 7 -6.10 -4.20 5.85
CA TRP A 7 -6.91 -3.30 6.64
C TRP A 7 -6.84 -1.88 6.09
N ARG A 8 -7.87 -1.08 6.38
CA ARG A 8 -7.86 0.35 6.12
C ARG A 8 -8.41 1.10 7.32
N GLY A 9 -7.92 2.32 7.52
CA GLY A 9 -8.31 3.15 8.64
C GLY A 9 -7.11 3.68 9.41
N THR A 10 -7.27 3.86 10.69
CA THR A 10 -6.22 4.38 11.57
C THR A 10 -6.04 3.52 12.80
N LYS A 11 -4.78 3.41 13.24
CA LYS A 11 -4.38 2.78 14.49
C LYS A 11 -3.38 3.69 15.18
N ARG A 12 -3.59 3.95 16.47
CA ARG A 12 -2.67 4.77 17.28
C ARG A 12 -2.62 4.26 18.71
N VAL A 13 -1.56 4.61 19.41
CA VAL A 13 -1.41 4.34 20.84
C VAL A 13 -1.52 5.67 21.58
N ILE A 14 -2.42 5.76 22.54
CA ILE A 14 -2.60 6.95 23.39
C ILE A 14 -2.54 6.50 24.83
N LEU A 15 -1.56 7.00 25.58
CA LEU A 15 -1.36 6.66 27.00
C LEU A 15 -1.29 5.14 27.24
N GLY A 16 -0.63 4.41 26.33
CA GLY A 16 -0.49 2.96 26.41
C GLY A 16 -1.70 2.17 25.94
N GLU A 17 -2.76 2.82 25.48
CA GLU A 17 -3.95 2.15 24.96
C GLU A 17 -3.99 2.18 23.45
N ASP A 18 -4.37 1.06 22.85
CA ASP A 18 -4.57 0.96 21.40
C ASP A 18 -5.94 1.55 21.03
N ILE A 19 -5.91 2.56 20.17
CA ILE A 19 -7.11 3.16 19.60
C ILE A 19 -7.17 2.76 18.13
N VAL A 20 -8.18 1.97 17.79
CA VAL A 20 -8.32 1.41 16.43
C VAL A 20 -9.64 1.86 15.80
N HIS A 21 -9.53 2.56 14.67
CA HIS A 21 -10.65 2.93 13.80
C HIS A 21 -10.36 2.36 12.41
N ALA A 22 -10.53 1.04 12.28
CA ALA A 22 -10.13 0.33 11.09
C ALA A 22 -11.10 -0.81 10.77
N GLU A 23 -11.11 -1.22 9.51
CA GLU A 23 -11.83 -2.41 9.07
C GLU A 23 -10.89 -3.34 8.30
N ASN A 24 -11.17 -4.62 8.33
CA ASN A 24 -10.46 -5.62 7.55
C ASN A 24 -11.11 -5.78 6.18
N ILE A 25 -10.28 -5.97 5.17
CA ILE A 25 -10.70 -6.20 3.80
C ILE A 25 -10.03 -7.48 3.33
N GLU A 26 -10.81 -8.41 2.81
CA GLU A 26 -10.27 -9.64 2.25
C GLU A 26 -10.04 -9.46 0.74
N VAL A 27 -8.84 -9.82 0.30
CA VAL A 27 -8.45 -9.78 -1.12
C VAL A 27 -8.16 -11.20 -1.57
N GLU A 28 -8.91 -11.67 -2.54
CA GLU A 28 -8.68 -12.97 -3.17
C GLU A 28 -7.90 -12.78 -4.47
N GLY A 29 -6.71 -13.35 -4.55
CA GLY A 29 -5.85 -13.20 -5.71
C GLY A 29 -4.39 -13.44 -5.38
N ASP A 30 -3.50 -12.65 -5.99
CA ASP A 30 -2.06 -12.78 -5.86
C ASP A 30 -1.40 -11.46 -5.49
N ILE A 31 -0.31 -11.53 -4.74
CA ILE A 31 0.57 -10.38 -4.55
C ILE A 31 1.40 -10.21 -5.81
N LEU A 32 1.37 -9.00 -6.39
CA LEU A 32 2.19 -8.64 -7.54
C LEU A 32 3.57 -8.14 -7.12
N GLY A 33 3.63 -7.37 -6.05
CA GLY A 33 4.87 -6.80 -5.56
C GLY A 33 4.62 -5.81 -4.44
N ALA A 34 5.71 -5.27 -3.91
CA ALA A 34 5.66 -4.31 -2.80
C ALA A 34 6.87 -3.38 -2.85
N CYS A 35 6.71 -2.22 -2.26
CA CYS A 35 7.84 -1.33 -1.99
C CYS A 35 7.72 -0.71 -0.59
N TRP A 36 8.87 -0.34 -0.06
CA TRP A 36 8.98 0.26 1.26
C TRP A 36 9.81 1.53 1.20
N GLU A 37 9.35 2.55 1.93
CA GLU A 37 10.12 3.75 2.23
C GLU A 37 10.21 3.80 3.74
N GLU A 38 11.39 3.57 4.29
CA GLU A 38 11.59 3.48 5.74
C GLU A 38 12.47 4.59 6.28
N GLY A 39 11.99 5.24 7.35
CA GLY A 39 12.78 6.03 8.25
C GLY A 39 12.88 5.34 9.61
N ASP A 40 13.49 6.00 10.60
CA ASP A 40 13.68 5.40 11.93
C ASP A 40 12.38 5.19 12.70
N ALA A 41 11.45 6.13 12.60
CA ALA A 41 10.21 6.11 13.36
C ALA A 41 8.94 6.10 12.49
N ARG A 42 9.07 6.34 11.19
CA ARG A 42 7.99 6.42 10.23
C ARG A 42 8.38 5.76 8.92
N GLY A 43 7.39 5.31 8.19
CA GLY A 43 7.62 4.77 6.86
C GLY A 43 6.33 4.59 6.09
N ILE A 44 6.50 4.20 4.83
CA ILE A 44 5.39 3.90 3.93
C ILE A 44 5.62 2.51 3.35
N GLN A 45 4.61 1.67 3.43
CA GLN A 45 4.59 0.37 2.80
C GLN A 45 3.47 0.34 1.77
N THR A 46 3.80 -0.06 0.54
CA THR A 46 2.83 -0.19 -0.54
C THR A 46 2.87 -1.60 -1.09
N VAL A 47 1.74 -2.28 -1.08
CA VAL A 47 1.61 -3.65 -1.60
C VAL A 47 0.57 -3.65 -2.71
N PHE A 48 0.92 -4.30 -3.82
CA PHE A 48 0.06 -4.44 -4.98
C PHE A 48 -0.46 -5.87 -5.09
N TYR A 49 -1.77 -5.99 -5.26
CA TYR A 49 -2.46 -7.26 -5.43
C TYR A 49 -3.20 -7.27 -6.77
N LYS A 50 -3.28 -8.44 -7.38
CA LYS A 50 -4.19 -8.66 -8.50
C LYS A 50 -5.27 -9.62 -8.03
N THR A 51 -6.53 -9.18 -8.12
CA THR A 51 -7.66 -9.99 -7.71
C THR A 51 -7.95 -11.08 -8.74
N SER A 52 -8.72 -12.08 -8.33
CA SER A 52 -9.10 -13.19 -9.20
C SER A 52 -9.92 -12.74 -10.42
N ASP A 53 -10.60 -11.60 -10.33
CA ASP A 53 -11.35 -11.00 -11.45
C ASP A 53 -10.54 -9.95 -12.23
N GLY A 54 -9.25 -9.82 -11.95
CA GLY A 54 -8.32 -9.00 -12.73
C GLY A 54 -8.19 -7.55 -12.29
N MET A 55 -8.78 -7.15 -11.18
CA MET A 55 -8.61 -5.81 -10.61
C MET A 55 -7.25 -5.69 -9.91
N ILE A 56 -6.76 -4.47 -9.80
CA ILE A 56 -5.52 -4.17 -9.05
C ILE A 56 -5.90 -3.46 -7.75
N VAL A 57 -5.46 -4.03 -6.64
CA VAL A 57 -5.66 -3.45 -5.31
C VAL A 57 -4.33 -2.94 -4.80
N VAL A 58 -4.31 -1.68 -4.36
CA VAL A 58 -3.13 -1.05 -3.76
C VAL A 58 -3.41 -0.82 -2.28
N HIS A 59 -2.62 -1.45 -1.43
CA HIS A 59 -2.68 -1.26 0.02
C HIS A 59 -1.48 -0.44 0.45
N ARG A 60 -1.73 0.77 0.90
CA ARG A 60 -0.68 1.72 1.30
C ARG A 60 -0.82 2.05 2.77
N VAL A 61 0.24 1.77 3.52
CA VAL A 61 0.30 2.00 4.96
C VAL A 61 1.38 3.03 5.28
N HIS A 62 0.95 4.14 5.88
CA HIS A 62 1.84 5.11 6.50
C HIS A 62 1.95 4.75 7.97
N TRP A 63 2.99 4.02 8.35
CA TRP A 63 3.15 3.56 9.72
C TRP A 63 3.96 4.56 10.54
N SER A 64 3.70 4.59 11.85
CA SER A 64 4.45 5.37 12.82
C SER A 64 4.63 4.56 14.09
N ARG A 65 5.82 4.72 14.70
CA ARG A 65 6.14 4.13 16.00
C ARG A 65 5.93 5.13 17.14
N TRP A 66 5.62 6.38 16.81
CA TRP A 66 5.45 7.42 17.83
C TRP A 66 4.05 7.34 18.44
N GLU A 67 4.01 7.41 19.78
CA GLU A 67 2.76 7.52 20.51
C GLU A 67 1.99 8.77 20.06
N ASN A 68 0.66 8.69 20.04
CA ASN A 68 -0.27 9.71 19.53
C ASN A 68 -0.23 9.94 18.02
N GLU A 69 0.71 9.39 17.29
CA GLU A 69 0.73 9.49 15.85
C GLU A 69 0.05 8.27 15.23
N ALA A 70 -0.92 8.50 14.37
CA ALA A 70 -1.66 7.42 13.73
C ALA A 70 -0.82 6.69 12.68
N THR A 71 -0.90 5.37 12.67
CA THR A 71 -0.60 4.56 11.49
C THR A 71 -1.86 4.54 10.63
N VAL A 72 -1.74 4.96 9.37
CA VAL A 72 -2.87 5.14 8.46
C VAL A 72 -2.73 4.18 7.28
N ALA A 73 -3.76 3.40 7.02
CA ALA A 73 -3.82 2.52 5.86
C ALA A 73 -4.93 2.92 4.92
N ASN A 74 -4.62 2.94 3.63
CA ASN A 74 -5.56 3.21 2.57
C ASN A 74 -5.59 2.05 1.57
N VAL A 75 -6.74 1.81 0.99
CA VAL A 75 -6.95 0.79 -0.03
C VAL A 75 -7.52 1.47 -1.26
N PHE A 76 -6.88 1.24 -2.40
CA PHE A 76 -7.29 1.76 -3.69
C PHE A 76 -7.55 0.60 -4.63
N VAL A 77 -8.59 0.71 -5.47
CA VAL A 77 -8.94 -0.33 -6.45
C VAL A 77 -8.92 0.28 -7.84
N PHE A 78 -8.21 -0.37 -8.74
CA PHE A 78 -8.04 0.07 -10.13
C PHE A 78 -8.39 -1.07 -11.10
N SER A 79 -8.77 -0.70 -12.31
CA SER A 79 -9.11 -1.68 -13.35
C SER A 79 -7.88 -2.24 -14.08
N SER A 80 -6.72 -1.57 -14.00
CA SER A 80 -5.51 -1.98 -14.71
C SER A 80 -4.25 -1.35 -14.10
N ILE A 81 -3.09 -1.89 -14.45
CA ILE A 81 -1.79 -1.31 -14.09
C ILE A 81 -1.64 0.10 -14.68
N ALA A 82 -2.14 0.35 -15.88
CA ALA A 82 -2.08 1.67 -16.51
C ALA A 82 -2.80 2.73 -15.65
N GLU A 83 -3.92 2.39 -15.03
CA GLU A 83 -4.62 3.29 -14.11
C GLU A 83 -3.86 3.50 -12.81
N VAL A 84 -3.26 2.44 -12.27
CA VAL A 84 -2.40 2.53 -11.08
C VAL A 84 -1.21 3.45 -11.33
N GLU A 85 -0.61 3.37 -12.50
CA GLU A 85 0.56 4.14 -12.88
C GLU A 85 0.33 5.66 -12.82
N LYS A 86 -0.87 6.12 -13.06
CA LYS A 86 -1.23 7.54 -12.96
C LYS A 86 -1.05 8.12 -11.55
N MET A 87 -1.21 7.28 -10.51
CA MET A 87 -1.06 7.69 -9.11
C MET A 87 0.23 7.16 -8.47
N PHE A 88 0.64 5.95 -8.82
CA PHE A 88 1.68 5.21 -8.11
C PHE A 88 2.81 4.74 -9.03
N TRP A 89 3.19 5.53 -10.05
CA TRP A 89 4.23 5.13 -11.01
C TRP A 89 5.57 4.84 -10.31
N TRP A 90 5.94 5.65 -9.32
CA TRP A 90 7.19 5.47 -8.59
C TRP A 90 7.19 4.17 -7.79
N GLU A 91 6.10 3.91 -7.07
CA GLU A 91 5.94 2.70 -6.28
C GLU A 91 5.90 1.44 -7.15
N LEU A 92 5.24 1.51 -8.32
CA LEU A 92 5.23 0.41 -9.30
C LEU A 92 6.64 0.13 -9.84
N GLU A 93 7.39 1.18 -10.13
CA GLU A 93 8.78 1.08 -10.58
C GLU A 93 9.65 0.45 -9.49
N GLN A 94 9.55 0.91 -8.26
CA GLN A 94 10.31 0.36 -7.13
C GLN A 94 9.94 -1.10 -6.84
N ALA A 95 8.70 -1.47 -7.04
CA ALA A 95 8.25 -2.85 -6.89
C ALA A 95 8.63 -3.77 -8.07
N GLY A 96 9.21 -3.20 -9.13
CA GLY A 96 9.62 -3.96 -10.31
C GLY A 96 8.47 -4.34 -11.24
N LEU A 97 7.32 -3.68 -11.13
CA LEU A 97 6.10 -4.02 -11.89
C LEU A 97 6.00 -3.28 -13.21
N ILE A 98 6.75 -2.19 -13.37
CA ILE A 98 6.92 -1.45 -14.61
C ILE A 98 8.41 -1.14 -14.81
N PRO A 99 8.87 -0.97 -16.05
CA PRO A 99 10.26 -0.58 -16.28
C PRO A 99 10.52 0.86 -15.80
N PRO A 100 11.79 1.18 -15.45
CA PRO A 100 12.16 2.55 -15.12
C PRO A 100 11.84 3.52 -16.24
N ARG A 101 11.39 4.72 -15.87
CA ARG A 101 11.15 5.78 -16.85
C ARG A 101 12.45 6.19 -17.51
N THR A 102 12.37 6.41 -18.83
CA THR A 102 13.46 6.97 -19.60
C THR A 102 13.21 8.46 -19.80
N VAL A 103 14.18 9.27 -19.37
CA VAL A 103 14.16 10.71 -19.60
C VAL A 103 15.25 11.03 -20.60
N THR A 104 14.89 11.67 -21.70
CA THR A 104 15.84 12.09 -22.73
C THR A 104 16.14 13.58 -22.53
N LEU A 105 17.42 13.91 -22.33
CA LEU A 105 17.90 15.27 -22.19
C LEU A 105 18.62 15.68 -23.48
N GLY A 106 18.30 16.84 -23.95
CA GLY A 106 18.87 17.40 -25.16
C GLY A 106 17.97 17.26 -26.38
#